data_96c3d5c9724004727340af7048718725
#
_entry.id   96c3d5c9724004727340af7048718725
#
_cell.length_a   1.000
_cell.length_b   1.000
_cell.length_c   1.000
_cell.angle_alpha   90.00
_cell.angle_beta   90.00
_cell.angle_gamma   90.00
#
_symmetry.space_group_name_H-M   'P 1'
#
loop_
_entity.id
_entity.type
_entity.pdbx_description
1 polymer ?
#
loop_
_entity_poly.entity_id
_entity_poly.type
_entity_poly.pdbx_seq_one_letter_code
_entity_poly.pdbx_strand_id
1 'polypeptide(L)'
;MGTGLAAQIGKIKGMELVACADIDKNRAENALTLSGINSIGYDSDASSSIEKGNGGVVSDVKALAELPIDIVYEATGVPWVGAEVAYSCLLAEKHVLMLNVETDITIGLYLAELSKEKNVVYSVANGDEPVVCKELYDFSIDTGFEVVCVGKGKNNPLDQKATPDSLKDEANKKKMNPKMLASFVDGSKTMIEMTALSNGINLPLDKVGMNGPISEVKDLHKTLIPEKDGGVLSDTGRVDFAFGPAPGVFSIVKSDSPTVIEEMEYLSMGEGPYYTLYRPYHLASVEAPRSVGMAIINNEPGLQPKTWISEVVGHAKKDLEPGETIDGIGGFSSYGVAYPVSDSKGLAPLGLLEGGTVSKLIKAGDPISCLLYTSPSPRD
;
A
#
# COMPACT_ATOMS: atom_id res chain seq x y z
N MET A 1 7.19 10.92 -0.26
CA MET A 1 7.79 9.71 -0.89
C MET A 1 8.41 10.04 -2.24
N GLY A 2 7.71 10.63 -3.19
CA GLY A 2 8.23 10.93 -4.54
C GLY A 2 9.58 11.66 -4.59
N THR A 3 9.78 12.68 -3.76
CA THR A 3 11.06 13.42 -3.68
C THR A 3 12.26 12.53 -3.27
N GLY A 4 12.04 11.64 -2.28
CA GLY A 4 13.06 10.68 -1.85
C GLY A 4 13.38 9.65 -2.93
N LEU A 5 12.36 9.16 -3.64
CA LEU A 5 12.50 8.27 -4.78
C LEU A 5 13.30 8.92 -5.92
N ALA A 6 12.96 10.16 -6.28
CA ALA A 6 13.68 10.93 -7.31
C ALA A 6 15.18 11.05 -7.00
N ALA A 7 15.50 11.44 -5.76
CA ALA A 7 16.90 11.53 -5.31
C ALA A 7 17.62 10.16 -5.34
N GLN A 8 16.91 9.07 -5.05
CA GLN A 8 17.48 7.72 -5.06
C GLN A 8 17.72 7.21 -6.48
N ILE A 9 16.77 7.43 -7.41
CA ILE A 9 16.93 7.06 -8.82
C ILE A 9 18.21 7.70 -9.40
N GLY A 10 18.46 8.97 -9.12
CA GLY A 10 19.66 9.68 -9.58
C GLY A 10 21.00 9.11 -9.10
N LYS A 11 20.99 8.13 -8.18
CA LYS A 11 22.19 7.41 -7.70
C LYS A 11 22.39 6.04 -8.33
N ILE A 12 21.39 5.53 -9.04
CA ILE A 12 21.40 4.15 -9.55
C ILE A 12 21.80 4.17 -11.03
N LYS A 13 22.87 3.44 -11.36
CA LYS A 13 23.33 3.31 -12.75
C LYS A 13 22.31 2.52 -13.57
N GLY A 14 21.99 3.03 -14.77
CA GLY A 14 21.06 2.41 -15.70
C GLY A 14 19.60 2.80 -15.47
N MET A 15 19.33 3.77 -14.58
CA MET A 15 18.03 4.40 -14.39
C MET A 15 18.15 5.90 -14.52
N GLU A 16 17.15 6.52 -15.16
CA GLU A 16 17.03 7.97 -15.29
C GLU A 16 15.61 8.41 -14.99
N LEU A 17 15.46 9.42 -14.15
CA LEU A 17 14.18 10.09 -13.96
C LEU A 17 14.07 11.19 -15.03
N VAL A 18 13.38 10.90 -16.10
CA VAL A 18 13.30 11.80 -17.27
C VAL A 18 12.05 12.69 -17.28
N ALA A 19 11.02 12.33 -16.50
CA ALA A 19 9.78 13.11 -16.46
C ALA A 19 9.17 13.15 -15.04
N CYS A 20 8.48 14.24 -14.74
CA CYS A 20 7.63 14.38 -13.56
C CYS A 20 6.30 15.04 -13.92
N ALA A 21 5.23 14.59 -13.25
CA ALA A 21 3.93 15.25 -13.23
C ALA A 21 3.56 15.60 -11.78
N ASP A 22 3.19 16.84 -11.52
CA ASP A 22 2.65 17.30 -10.23
C ASP A 22 1.79 18.54 -10.48
N ILE A 23 0.75 18.72 -9.65
CA ILE A 23 -0.07 19.95 -9.66
C ILE A 23 0.75 21.19 -9.28
N ASP A 24 1.85 21.02 -8.56
CA ASP A 24 2.83 22.05 -8.25
C ASP A 24 4.10 21.83 -9.09
N LYS A 25 4.23 22.63 -10.14
CA LYS A 25 5.39 22.58 -11.04
C LYS A 25 6.74 22.64 -10.33
N ASN A 26 6.84 23.44 -9.25
CA ASN A 26 8.10 23.57 -8.50
C ASN A 26 8.50 22.23 -7.84
N ARG A 27 7.53 21.42 -7.42
CA ARG A 27 7.81 20.09 -6.88
C ARG A 27 8.31 19.14 -7.96
N ALA A 28 7.71 19.17 -9.14
CA ALA A 28 8.15 18.37 -10.28
C ALA A 28 9.58 18.74 -10.72
N GLU A 29 9.86 20.04 -10.85
CA GLU A 29 11.19 20.56 -11.18
C GLU A 29 12.24 20.17 -10.12
N ASN A 30 11.90 20.31 -8.84
CA ASN A 30 12.78 19.92 -7.75
C ASN A 30 13.09 18.41 -7.78
N ALA A 31 12.12 17.56 -8.10
CA ALA A 31 12.34 16.12 -8.22
C ALA A 31 13.34 15.79 -9.34
N LEU A 32 13.18 16.41 -10.52
CA LEU A 32 14.13 16.25 -11.63
C LEU A 32 15.53 16.77 -11.26
N THR A 33 15.62 17.94 -10.61
CA THR A 33 16.89 18.50 -10.16
C THR A 33 17.61 17.58 -9.16
N LEU A 34 16.86 16.99 -8.22
CA LEU A 34 17.40 16.03 -7.24
C LEU A 34 17.90 14.73 -7.90
N SER A 35 17.35 14.35 -9.03
CA SER A 35 17.82 13.20 -9.82
C SER A 35 19.04 13.52 -10.69
N GLY A 36 19.41 14.79 -10.82
CA GLY A 36 20.55 15.26 -11.61
C GLY A 36 20.19 15.94 -12.92
N ILE A 37 18.91 16.11 -13.23
CA ILE A 37 18.42 16.79 -14.44
C ILE A 37 18.27 18.30 -14.17
N ASN A 38 18.94 19.12 -14.98
CA ASN A 38 18.94 20.59 -14.79
C ASN A 38 18.33 21.38 -15.96
N SER A 39 18.06 20.72 -17.09
CA SER A 39 17.38 21.35 -18.24
C SER A 39 16.03 20.67 -18.44
N ILE A 40 14.95 21.45 -18.51
CA ILE A 40 13.58 20.94 -18.45
C ILE A 40 12.74 21.59 -19.56
N GLY A 41 12.03 20.73 -20.32
CA GLY A 41 10.94 21.15 -21.21
C GLY A 41 9.58 20.96 -20.52
N TYR A 42 8.61 21.76 -20.89
CA TYR A 42 7.30 21.78 -20.25
C TYR A 42 6.19 21.42 -21.22
N ASP A 43 5.21 20.69 -20.73
CA ASP A 43 3.98 20.33 -21.44
C ASP A 43 4.25 19.88 -22.89
N SER A 44 3.88 20.66 -23.92
CA SER A 44 4.10 20.31 -25.34
C SER A 44 5.56 20.10 -25.73
N ASP A 45 6.50 20.72 -25.02
CA ASP A 45 7.94 20.61 -25.29
C ASP A 45 8.61 19.49 -24.50
N ALA A 46 7.90 18.87 -23.56
CA ALA A 46 8.45 17.84 -22.66
C ALA A 46 9.03 16.66 -23.44
N SER A 47 8.31 16.10 -24.41
CA SER A 47 8.76 14.97 -25.23
C SER A 47 10.05 15.29 -25.98
N SER A 48 10.09 16.43 -26.70
CA SER A 48 11.30 16.84 -27.43
C SER A 48 12.48 17.16 -26.52
N SER A 49 12.23 17.58 -25.28
CA SER A 49 13.24 17.81 -24.26
C SER A 49 13.86 16.49 -23.79
N ILE A 50 13.04 15.49 -23.50
CA ILE A 50 13.49 14.14 -23.10
C ILE A 50 14.33 13.50 -24.19
N GLU A 51 13.91 13.56 -25.46
CA GLU A 51 14.66 13.02 -26.60
C GLU A 51 16.05 13.67 -26.77
N LYS A 52 16.24 14.88 -26.29
CA LYS A 52 17.55 15.59 -26.26
C LYS A 52 18.38 15.29 -25.01
N GLY A 53 17.94 14.36 -24.13
CA GLY A 53 18.61 14.02 -22.88
C GLY A 53 18.38 15.01 -21.74
N ASN A 54 17.29 15.79 -21.82
CA ASN A 54 16.85 16.71 -20.75
C ASN A 54 15.61 16.14 -20.03
N GLY A 55 15.08 16.87 -19.03
CA GLY A 55 13.86 16.50 -18.35
C GLY A 55 12.58 17.03 -18.98
N GLY A 56 11.44 16.41 -18.65
CA GLY A 56 10.11 16.87 -18.99
C GLY A 56 9.22 17.05 -17.76
N VAL A 57 8.49 18.17 -17.70
CA VAL A 57 7.43 18.40 -16.70
C VAL A 57 6.11 18.58 -17.42
N VAL A 58 5.13 17.78 -17.02
CA VAL A 58 3.76 17.87 -17.54
C VAL A 58 2.76 18.14 -16.43
N SER A 59 1.72 18.87 -16.75
CA SER A 59 0.64 19.22 -15.82
C SER A 59 -0.54 18.24 -15.87
N ASP A 60 -0.65 17.45 -16.93
CA ASP A 60 -1.71 16.47 -17.15
C ASP A 60 -1.12 15.05 -17.10
N VAL A 61 -1.74 14.19 -16.31
CA VAL A 61 -1.35 12.76 -16.21
C VAL A 61 -1.52 12.00 -17.54
N LYS A 62 -2.46 12.41 -18.40
CA LYS A 62 -2.62 11.82 -19.74
C LYS A 62 -1.43 12.14 -20.63
N ALA A 63 -0.92 13.37 -20.55
CA ALA A 63 0.30 13.75 -21.26
C ALA A 63 1.51 12.90 -20.82
N LEU A 64 1.57 12.47 -19.57
CA LEU A 64 2.62 11.57 -19.08
C LEU A 64 2.62 10.23 -19.84
N ALA A 65 1.46 9.69 -20.17
CA ALA A 65 1.35 8.44 -20.93
C ALA A 65 1.88 8.55 -22.37
N GLU A 66 1.93 9.74 -22.95
CA GLU A 66 2.41 10.01 -24.31
C GLU A 66 3.93 10.25 -24.39
N LEU A 67 4.60 10.47 -23.24
CA LEU A 67 6.05 10.73 -23.20
C LEU A 67 6.87 9.48 -23.57
N PRO A 68 8.09 9.64 -24.11
CA PRO A 68 9.01 8.53 -24.40
C PRO A 68 9.68 8.01 -23.12
N ILE A 69 8.91 7.29 -22.30
CA ILE A 69 9.29 6.70 -21.02
C ILE A 69 8.90 5.24 -20.97
N ASP A 70 9.63 4.42 -20.25
CA ASP A 70 9.37 2.96 -20.14
C ASP A 70 8.44 2.63 -18.98
N ILE A 71 8.53 3.41 -17.88
CA ILE A 71 7.91 3.07 -16.61
C ILE A 71 7.47 4.32 -15.86
N VAL A 72 6.37 4.23 -15.14
CA VAL A 72 5.81 5.31 -14.33
C VAL A 72 5.71 4.89 -12.88
N TYR A 73 6.17 5.74 -11.97
CA TYR A 73 5.85 5.67 -10.55
C TYR A 73 4.66 6.57 -10.23
N GLU A 74 3.62 5.99 -9.69
CA GLU A 74 2.50 6.73 -9.13
C GLU A 74 2.69 6.91 -7.62
N ALA A 75 2.73 8.15 -7.15
CA ALA A 75 3.08 8.49 -5.77
C ALA A 75 2.19 9.62 -5.19
N THR A 76 1.00 9.83 -5.73
CA THR A 76 0.11 10.91 -5.28
C THR A 76 -0.59 10.58 -3.96
N GLY A 77 -0.87 9.31 -3.69
CA GLY A 77 -1.64 8.85 -2.53
C GLY A 77 -3.13 9.22 -2.63
N VAL A 78 -3.61 9.58 -3.83
CA VAL A 78 -5.02 9.90 -4.10
C VAL A 78 -5.60 8.81 -4.99
N PRO A 79 -6.58 8.01 -4.53
CA PRO A 79 -7.04 6.82 -5.23
C PRO A 79 -7.49 7.06 -6.66
N TRP A 80 -8.30 8.08 -6.91
CA TRP A 80 -8.81 8.37 -8.24
C TRP A 80 -7.73 8.89 -9.21
N VAL A 81 -6.75 9.66 -8.72
CA VAL A 81 -5.60 10.11 -9.54
C VAL A 81 -4.75 8.91 -9.91
N GLY A 82 -4.42 8.07 -8.93
CA GLY A 82 -3.66 6.83 -9.18
C GLY A 82 -4.34 5.92 -10.18
N ALA A 83 -5.69 5.83 -10.12
CA ALA A 83 -6.48 5.07 -11.07
C ALA A 83 -6.33 5.63 -12.51
N GLU A 84 -6.45 6.95 -12.68
CA GLU A 84 -6.31 7.61 -13.99
C GLU A 84 -4.90 7.46 -14.57
N VAL A 85 -3.88 7.69 -13.74
CA VAL A 85 -2.46 7.52 -14.14
C VAL A 85 -2.19 6.08 -14.57
N ALA A 86 -2.52 5.11 -13.70
CA ALA A 86 -2.23 3.71 -13.96
C ALA A 86 -2.98 3.21 -15.21
N TYR A 87 -4.26 3.51 -15.33
CA TYR A 87 -5.06 3.14 -16.49
C TYR A 87 -4.50 3.70 -17.80
N SER A 88 -4.21 5.02 -17.84
CA SER A 88 -3.70 5.68 -19.04
C SER A 88 -2.32 5.14 -19.46
N CYS A 89 -1.42 4.94 -18.48
CA CYS A 89 -0.08 4.44 -18.74
C CYS A 89 -0.06 2.97 -19.17
N LEU A 90 -0.89 2.12 -18.55
CA LEU A 90 -1.03 0.72 -18.98
C LEU A 90 -1.60 0.61 -20.39
N LEU A 91 -2.61 1.44 -20.77
CA LEU A 91 -3.12 1.50 -22.14
C LEU A 91 -2.04 1.92 -23.15
N ALA A 92 -1.13 2.80 -22.75
CA ALA A 92 0.03 3.23 -23.53
C ALA A 92 1.22 2.25 -23.45
N GLU A 93 0.99 1.03 -22.95
CA GLU A 93 1.98 -0.05 -22.86
C GLU A 93 3.22 0.32 -22.04
N LYS A 94 3.02 1.11 -20.96
CA LYS A 94 4.06 1.47 -20.00
C LYS A 94 3.91 0.66 -18.71
N HIS A 95 5.03 0.25 -18.11
CA HIS A 95 5.00 -0.36 -16.78
C HIS A 95 4.55 0.67 -15.74
N VAL A 96 3.79 0.24 -14.73
CA VAL A 96 3.28 1.12 -13.66
C VAL A 96 3.64 0.55 -12.30
N LEU A 97 4.29 1.37 -11.49
CA LEU A 97 4.71 1.05 -10.12
C LEU A 97 4.00 1.99 -9.13
N MET A 98 3.23 1.41 -8.23
CA MET A 98 2.38 2.12 -7.29
C MET A 98 3.04 2.30 -5.94
N LEU A 99 3.24 3.55 -5.52
CA LEU A 99 3.43 3.93 -4.12
C LEU A 99 2.10 4.34 -3.46
N ASN A 100 1.02 4.21 -4.20
CA ASN A 100 -0.35 4.53 -3.84
C ASN A 100 -1.15 3.22 -3.69
N VAL A 101 -0.97 2.58 -2.55
CA VAL A 101 -1.64 1.30 -2.23
C VAL A 101 -3.16 1.49 -2.07
N GLU A 102 -3.60 2.72 -1.84
CA GLU A 102 -4.99 3.12 -1.77
C GLU A 102 -5.71 2.87 -3.11
N THR A 103 -5.04 3.14 -4.22
CA THR A 103 -5.54 2.79 -5.57
C THR A 103 -5.55 1.28 -5.77
N ASP A 104 -4.47 0.60 -5.33
CA ASP A 104 -4.32 -0.84 -5.52
C ASP A 104 -5.46 -1.64 -4.88
N ILE A 105 -5.83 -1.34 -3.62
CA ILE A 105 -6.95 -2.02 -2.96
C ILE A 105 -8.31 -1.68 -3.56
N THR A 106 -8.42 -0.59 -4.31
CA THR A 106 -9.69 -0.11 -4.87
C THR A 106 -9.98 -0.71 -6.24
N ILE A 107 -9.00 -0.67 -7.15
CA ILE A 107 -9.15 -1.17 -8.53
C ILE A 107 -7.94 -1.97 -9.02
N GLY A 108 -6.99 -2.29 -8.13
CA GLY A 108 -5.73 -2.93 -8.52
C GLY A 108 -5.90 -4.26 -9.25
N LEU A 109 -6.91 -5.05 -8.90
CA LEU A 109 -7.18 -6.31 -9.61
C LEU A 109 -7.49 -6.07 -11.10
N TYR A 110 -8.30 -5.04 -11.41
CA TYR A 110 -8.58 -4.65 -12.78
C TYR A 110 -7.31 -4.14 -13.49
N LEU A 111 -6.49 -3.32 -12.82
CA LEU A 111 -5.23 -2.82 -13.37
C LEU A 111 -4.23 -3.95 -13.62
N ALA A 112 -4.18 -4.94 -12.73
CA ALA A 112 -3.34 -6.13 -12.89
C ALA A 112 -3.78 -6.98 -14.09
N GLU A 113 -5.08 -7.12 -14.34
CA GLU A 113 -5.60 -7.80 -15.53
C GLU A 113 -5.26 -7.02 -16.81
N LEU A 114 -5.50 -5.71 -16.82
CA LEU A 114 -5.14 -4.84 -17.93
C LEU A 114 -3.64 -4.89 -18.25
N SER A 115 -2.78 -4.91 -17.24
CA SER A 115 -1.33 -4.99 -17.44
C SER A 115 -0.91 -6.29 -18.13
N LYS A 116 -1.57 -7.42 -17.83
CA LYS A 116 -1.35 -8.70 -18.52
C LYS A 116 -1.79 -8.63 -19.98
N GLU A 117 -2.95 -8.03 -20.24
CA GLU A 117 -3.45 -7.84 -21.62
C GLU A 117 -2.49 -6.98 -22.45
N LYS A 118 -1.84 -5.99 -21.81
CA LYS A 118 -0.88 -5.08 -22.45
C LYS A 118 0.56 -5.58 -22.42
N ASN A 119 0.83 -6.75 -21.83
CA ASN A 119 2.16 -7.32 -21.65
C ASN A 119 3.17 -6.37 -20.96
N VAL A 120 2.69 -5.66 -19.97
CA VAL A 120 3.48 -4.77 -19.10
C VAL A 120 3.27 -5.14 -17.63
N VAL A 121 4.08 -4.61 -16.74
CA VAL A 121 3.99 -4.85 -15.29
C VAL A 121 3.19 -3.74 -14.62
N TYR A 122 2.20 -4.14 -13.83
CA TYR A 122 1.57 -3.34 -12.77
C TYR A 122 2.00 -3.92 -11.42
N SER A 123 2.48 -3.11 -10.51
CA SER A 123 2.96 -3.57 -9.21
C SER A 123 2.86 -2.50 -8.13
N VAL A 124 2.59 -2.89 -6.89
CA VAL A 124 2.99 -2.09 -5.72
C VAL A 124 4.52 -2.07 -5.67
N ALA A 125 5.11 -0.90 -5.35
CA ALA A 125 6.54 -0.68 -5.40
C ALA A 125 7.27 -1.34 -4.22
N ASN A 126 8.47 -1.87 -4.48
CA ASN A 126 9.34 -2.44 -3.44
C ASN A 126 9.61 -1.44 -2.32
N GLY A 127 9.78 -1.95 -1.12
CA GLY A 127 10.01 -1.17 0.09
C GLY A 127 8.74 -0.67 0.77
N ASP A 128 7.58 -0.73 0.14
CA ASP A 128 6.30 -0.58 0.85
C ASP A 128 6.01 -1.85 1.66
N GLU A 129 5.38 -1.72 2.81
CA GLU A 129 5.20 -2.82 3.77
C GLU A 129 4.59 -4.09 3.15
N PRO A 130 3.53 -4.04 2.33
CA PRO A 130 2.95 -5.25 1.76
C PRO A 130 3.93 -6.00 0.84
N VAL A 131 4.80 -5.30 0.10
CA VAL A 131 5.81 -5.93 -0.74
C VAL A 131 6.90 -6.59 0.11
N VAL A 132 7.34 -5.89 1.16
CA VAL A 132 8.37 -6.43 2.07
C VAL A 132 7.83 -7.63 2.87
N CYS A 133 6.55 -7.63 3.24
CA CYS A 133 5.88 -8.82 3.80
C CYS A 133 5.88 -9.98 2.81
N LYS A 134 5.56 -9.70 1.53
CA LYS A 134 5.57 -10.72 0.48
C LYS A 134 6.99 -11.30 0.27
N GLU A 135 8.05 -10.50 0.34
CA GLU A 135 9.43 -11.00 0.25
C GLU A 135 9.72 -12.04 1.36
N LEU A 136 9.27 -11.82 2.59
CA LEU A 136 9.39 -12.81 3.67
C LEU A 136 8.47 -14.01 3.47
N TYR A 137 7.27 -13.79 2.93
CA TYR A 137 6.34 -14.86 2.58
C TYR A 137 6.94 -15.78 1.51
N ASP A 138 7.46 -15.21 0.41
CA ASP A 138 8.09 -15.97 -0.65
C ASP A 138 9.29 -16.77 -0.11
N PHE A 139 10.16 -16.15 0.68
CA PHE A 139 11.26 -16.84 1.36
C PHE A 139 10.77 -18.01 2.21
N SER A 140 9.68 -17.83 2.96
CA SER A 140 9.12 -18.88 3.81
C SER A 140 8.65 -20.09 3.00
N ILE A 141 7.93 -19.84 1.90
CA ILE A 141 7.42 -20.89 1.01
C ILE A 141 8.57 -21.59 0.27
N ASP A 142 9.51 -20.82 -0.29
CA ASP A 142 10.63 -21.34 -1.07
C ASP A 142 11.58 -22.21 -0.22
N THR A 143 11.64 -21.94 1.10
CA THR A 143 12.41 -22.76 2.05
C THR A 143 11.62 -23.91 2.66
N GLY A 144 10.35 -24.10 2.27
CA GLY A 144 9.52 -25.25 2.64
C GLY A 144 8.84 -25.15 4.00
N PHE A 145 8.77 -23.97 4.60
CA PHE A 145 8.01 -23.76 5.83
C PHE A 145 6.50 -23.65 5.57
N GLU A 146 5.70 -24.12 6.52
CA GLU A 146 4.29 -23.75 6.61
C GLU A 146 4.18 -22.30 7.09
N VAL A 147 3.52 -21.44 6.31
CA VAL A 147 3.26 -20.06 6.71
C VAL A 147 2.05 -19.98 7.63
N VAL A 148 2.23 -19.49 8.84
CA VAL A 148 1.19 -19.35 9.87
C VAL A 148 0.56 -17.97 9.83
N CYS A 149 1.38 -16.91 9.80
CA CYS A 149 0.92 -15.54 9.73
C CYS A 149 1.96 -14.66 9.05
N VAL A 150 1.52 -13.76 8.17
CA VAL A 150 2.39 -12.73 7.57
C VAL A 150 1.82 -11.37 7.89
N GLY A 151 2.70 -10.41 8.20
CA GLY A 151 2.22 -9.07 8.48
C GLY A 151 3.28 -8.07 8.89
N LYS A 152 2.82 -6.98 9.46
CA LYS A 152 3.65 -5.82 9.80
C LYS A 152 3.47 -5.37 11.25
N GLY A 153 4.46 -4.64 11.73
CA GLY A 153 4.34 -3.86 12.96
C GLY A 153 3.57 -2.55 12.74
N LYS A 154 2.64 -2.22 13.65
CA LYS A 154 1.98 -0.92 13.68
C LYS A 154 2.70 0.01 14.64
N ASN A 155 3.20 1.14 14.12
CA ASN A 155 4.05 2.07 14.88
C ASN A 155 3.24 3.06 15.72
N ASN A 156 2.14 3.58 15.15
CA ASN A 156 1.33 4.60 15.83
C ASN A 156 0.26 3.94 16.71
N PRO A 157 -0.11 4.55 17.85
CA PRO A 157 -1.30 4.16 18.59
C PRO A 157 -2.53 4.18 17.66
N LEU A 158 -3.51 3.35 17.96
CA LEU A 158 -4.76 3.33 17.21
C LEU A 158 -5.76 4.31 17.86
N ASP A 159 -6.15 5.34 17.12
CA ASP A 159 -7.25 6.24 17.44
C ASP A 159 -8.12 6.46 16.20
N GLN A 160 -9.19 5.71 16.09
CA GLN A 160 -10.14 5.79 14.96
C GLN A 160 -10.81 7.16 14.81
N LYS A 161 -10.75 8.02 15.83
CA LYS A 161 -11.27 9.39 15.81
C LYS A 161 -10.22 10.43 15.40
N ALA A 162 -8.99 10.03 15.15
CA ALA A 162 -7.93 10.94 14.75
C ALA A 162 -8.29 11.69 13.47
N THR A 163 -8.06 13.01 13.47
CA THR A 163 -8.32 13.90 12.36
C THR A 163 -7.07 14.71 12.01
N PRO A 164 -7.02 15.34 10.82
CA PRO A 164 -5.92 16.24 10.49
C PRO A 164 -5.70 17.36 11.52
N ASP A 165 -6.77 17.89 12.11
CA ASP A 165 -6.69 18.96 13.11
C ASP A 165 -6.14 18.45 14.44
N SER A 166 -6.58 17.27 14.90
CA SER A 166 -6.09 16.68 16.16
C SER A 166 -4.59 16.33 16.12
N LEU A 167 -4.03 16.13 14.92
CA LEU A 167 -2.65 15.72 14.70
C LEU A 167 -1.76 16.81 14.07
N LYS A 168 -2.28 18.03 13.92
CA LYS A 168 -1.60 19.13 13.22
C LYS A 168 -0.21 19.43 13.79
N ASP A 169 -0.10 19.53 15.10
CA ASP A 169 1.17 19.86 15.77
C ASP A 169 2.20 18.71 15.64
N GLU A 170 1.73 17.47 15.73
CA GLU A 170 2.59 16.30 15.54
C GLU A 170 3.06 16.18 14.08
N ALA A 171 2.15 16.39 13.14
CA ALA A 171 2.46 16.39 11.71
C ALA A 171 3.50 17.46 11.36
N ASN A 172 3.35 18.69 11.91
CA ASN A 172 4.31 19.76 11.70
C ASN A 172 5.71 19.40 12.25
N LYS A 173 5.79 18.80 13.45
CA LYS A 173 7.06 18.33 14.03
C LYS A 173 7.72 17.26 13.16
N LYS A 174 6.93 16.36 12.60
CA LYS A 174 7.39 15.27 11.72
C LYS A 174 7.58 15.70 10.25
N LYS A 175 7.25 16.95 9.90
CA LYS A 175 7.24 17.48 8.52
C LYS A 175 6.37 16.61 7.57
N MET A 176 5.24 16.17 8.08
CA MET A 176 4.28 15.31 7.37
C MET A 176 2.99 16.08 7.05
N ASN A 177 2.26 15.57 6.05
CA ASN A 177 0.90 16.03 5.80
C ASN A 177 -0.02 15.53 6.94
N PRO A 178 -0.81 16.41 7.60
CA PRO A 178 -1.70 16.02 8.69
C PRO A 178 -2.75 14.96 8.30
N LYS A 179 -3.29 15.02 7.08
CA LYS A 179 -4.24 14.01 6.55
C LYS A 179 -3.58 12.64 6.42
N MET A 180 -2.33 12.60 5.96
CA MET A 180 -1.56 11.37 5.90
C MET A 180 -1.27 10.80 7.30
N LEU A 181 -0.84 11.64 8.25
CA LEU A 181 -0.62 11.18 9.62
C LEU A 181 -1.91 10.67 10.26
N ALA A 182 -3.05 11.30 9.99
CA ALA A 182 -4.35 10.84 10.47
C ALA A 182 -4.68 9.44 9.95
N SER A 183 -4.40 9.12 8.68
CA SER A 183 -4.62 7.77 8.13
C SER A 183 -3.73 6.69 8.78
N PHE A 184 -2.57 7.07 9.31
CA PHE A 184 -1.72 6.14 10.08
C PHE A 184 -2.28 5.91 11.48
N VAL A 185 -2.74 6.97 12.14
CA VAL A 185 -3.21 6.91 13.53
C VAL A 185 -4.60 6.29 13.62
N ASP A 186 -5.51 6.59 12.66
CA ASP A 186 -6.86 6.00 12.64
C ASP A 186 -6.89 4.53 12.21
N GLY A 187 -5.75 3.99 11.75
CA GLY A 187 -5.59 2.61 11.36
C GLY A 187 -5.83 2.33 9.88
N SER A 188 -6.41 3.25 9.12
CA SER A 188 -6.76 3.06 7.70
C SER A 188 -5.57 2.55 6.89
N LYS A 189 -4.38 3.15 7.05
CA LYS A 189 -3.19 2.75 6.30
C LYS A 189 -2.78 1.31 6.57
N THR A 190 -2.82 0.86 7.84
CA THR A 190 -2.55 -0.54 8.19
C THR A 190 -3.55 -1.50 7.55
N MET A 191 -4.84 -1.15 7.56
CA MET A 191 -5.89 -1.96 6.93
C MET A 191 -5.71 -2.05 5.41
N ILE A 192 -5.35 -0.93 4.77
CA ILE A 192 -5.05 -0.85 3.33
C ILE A 192 -3.88 -1.78 2.97
N GLU A 193 -2.76 -1.65 3.66
CA GLU A 193 -1.54 -2.40 3.37
C GLU A 193 -1.73 -3.91 3.58
N MET A 194 -2.40 -4.31 4.65
CA MET A 194 -2.66 -5.73 4.91
C MET A 194 -3.70 -6.31 3.95
N THR A 195 -4.65 -5.52 3.47
CA THR A 195 -5.58 -5.93 2.41
C THR A 195 -4.85 -6.13 1.08
N ALA A 196 -3.94 -5.23 0.70
CA ALA A 196 -3.12 -5.39 -0.50
C ALA A 196 -2.26 -6.67 -0.42
N LEU A 197 -1.63 -6.91 0.73
CA LEU A 197 -0.88 -8.15 0.97
C LEU A 197 -1.80 -9.38 0.83
N SER A 198 -2.93 -9.41 1.53
CA SER A 198 -3.91 -10.50 1.51
C SER A 198 -4.33 -10.86 0.09
N ASN A 199 -4.73 -9.85 -0.71
CA ASN A 199 -5.12 -10.04 -2.10
C ASN A 199 -3.96 -10.48 -3.01
N GLY A 200 -2.74 -10.04 -2.71
CA GLY A 200 -1.54 -10.35 -3.50
C GLY A 200 -0.97 -11.75 -3.26
N ILE A 201 -1.02 -12.25 -2.03
CA ILE A 201 -0.51 -13.59 -1.66
C ILE A 201 -1.62 -14.65 -1.49
N ASN A 202 -2.89 -14.25 -1.63
CA ASN A 202 -4.07 -15.11 -1.46
C ASN A 202 -4.15 -15.77 -0.07
N LEU A 203 -3.81 -15.04 0.98
CA LEU A 203 -4.04 -15.45 2.37
C LEU A 203 -5.11 -14.57 3.02
N PRO A 204 -6.16 -15.16 3.64
CA PRO A 204 -7.25 -14.39 4.22
C PRO A 204 -6.84 -13.63 5.49
N LEU A 205 -7.59 -12.59 5.80
CA LEU A 205 -7.62 -12.01 7.13
C LEU A 205 -8.28 -13.00 8.10
N ASP A 206 -7.88 -12.96 9.36
CA ASP A 206 -8.45 -13.87 10.37
C ASP A 206 -9.89 -13.47 10.74
N LYS A 207 -10.15 -12.17 10.82
CA LYS A 207 -11.47 -11.58 11.12
C LYS A 207 -11.54 -10.14 10.64
N VAL A 208 -12.72 -9.53 10.73
CA VAL A 208 -12.89 -8.08 10.49
C VAL A 208 -11.96 -7.26 11.38
N GLY A 209 -11.16 -6.39 10.76
CA GLY A 209 -10.19 -5.53 11.42
C GLY A 209 -8.93 -6.25 11.91
N MET A 210 -8.80 -7.56 11.68
CA MET A 210 -7.68 -8.40 12.13
C MET A 210 -7.58 -8.50 13.68
N ASN A 211 -6.55 -9.15 14.21
CA ASN A 211 -6.38 -9.30 15.66
C ASN A 211 -5.60 -8.13 16.27
N GLY A 212 -4.53 -7.71 15.62
CA GLY A 212 -3.70 -6.60 16.06
C GLY A 212 -3.19 -6.74 17.50
N PRO A 213 -2.59 -7.87 17.91
CA PRO A 213 -2.13 -8.04 19.28
C PRO A 213 -0.96 -7.12 19.63
N ILE A 214 -0.77 -6.85 20.91
CA ILE A 214 0.47 -6.27 21.43
C ILE A 214 1.46 -7.41 21.65
N SER A 215 2.62 -7.37 20.99
CA SER A 215 3.64 -8.41 21.12
C SER A 215 5.02 -7.84 20.83
N GLU A 216 6.03 -8.27 21.58
CA GLU A 216 7.41 -8.03 21.21
C GLU A 216 7.84 -8.96 20.07
N VAL A 217 8.85 -8.58 19.30
CA VAL A 217 9.36 -9.38 18.18
C VAL A 217 9.70 -10.82 18.61
N LYS A 218 10.33 -10.99 19.77
CA LYS A 218 10.74 -12.30 20.31
C LYS A 218 9.57 -13.21 20.69
N ASP A 219 8.35 -12.66 20.86
CA ASP A 219 7.16 -13.40 21.30
C ASP A 219 6.08 -13.52 20.20
N LEU A 220 6.32 -12.98 19.00
CA LEU A 220 5.37 -13.06 17.88
C LEU A 220 4.99 -14.51 17.55
N HIS A 221 5.95 -15.43 17.56
CA HIS A 221 5.74 -16.86 17.30
C HIS A 221 4.95 -17.60 18.41
N LYS A 222 4.61 -16.91 19.50
CA LYS A 222 3.74 -17.41 20.58
C LYS A 222 2.37 -16.72 20.56
N THR A 223 2.31 -15.54 19.91
CA THR A 223 1.11 -14.70 19.88
C THR A 223 0.29 -14.90 18.61
N LEU A 224 0.95 -14.82 17.44
CA LEU A 224 0.29 -14.93 16.13
C LEU A 224 0.34 -16.37 15.61
N ILE A 225 -0.19 -17.28 16.41
CA ILE A 225 -0.40 -18.69 16.12
C ILE A 225 -1.85 -19.09 16.46
N PRO A 226 -2.33 -20.27 16.03
CA PRO A 226 -3.70 -20.69 16.31
C PRO A 226 -4.06 -20.72 17.80
N GLU A 227 -5.29 -20.38 18.13
CA GLU A 227 -5.84 -20.41 19.51
C GLU A 227 -5.66 -21.78 20.18
N LYS A 228 -5.81 -22.88 19.42
CA LYS A 228 -5.58 -24.24 19.91
C LYS A 228 -4.17 -24.49 20.41
N ASP A 229 -3.20 -23.68 19.96
CA ASP A 229 -1.79 -23.75 20.32
C ASP A 229 -1.37 -22.59 21.27
N GLY A 230 -2.36 -21.82 21.77
CA GLY A 230 -2.17 -20.75 22.77
C GLY A 230 -2.05 -19.33 22.21
N GLY A 231 -2.25 -19.13 20.91
CA GLY A 231 -2.22 -17.82 20.26
C GLY A 231 -3.59 -17.16 20.09
N VAL A 232 -3.71 -16.27 19.08
CA VAL A 232 -4.92 -15.46 18.83
C VAL A 232 -5.59 -15.73 17.49
N LEU A 233 -4.98 -16.56 16.62
CA LEU A 233 -5.51 -16.82 15.28
C LEU A 233 -6.51 -17.99 15.29
N SER A 234 -7.53 -17.89 14.44
CA SER A 234 -8.47 -19.00 14.24
C SER A 234 -7.82 -20.22 13.57
N ASP A 235 -6.83 -19.99 12.68
CA ASP A 235 -6.12 -21.02 11.92
C ASP A 235 -4.76 -20.51 11.43
N THR A 236 -3.97 -21.36 10.75
CA THR A 236 -2.76 -20.97 10.01
C THR A 236 -3.10 -20.29 8.68
N GLY A 237 -2.08 -19.68 8.04
CA GLY A 237 -2.24 -19.03 6.75
C GLY A 237 -3.06 -17.74 6.82
N ARG A 238 -2.72 -16.83 7.73
CA ARG A 238 -3.43 -15.56 7.94
C ARG A 238 -2.54 -14.35 7.65
N VAL A 239 -3.19 -13.23 7.32
CA VAL A 239 -2.57 -11.91 7.31
C VAL A 239 -3.06 -11.13 8.53
N ASP A 240 -2.12 -10.54 9.28
CA ASP A 240 -2.42 -9.75 10.48
C ASP A 240 -1.36 -8.66 10.69
N PHE A 241 -1.56 -7.81 11.68
CA PHE A 241 -0.55 -6.86 12.15
C PHE A 241 -0.36 -7.00 13.66
N ALA A 242 0.71 -6.40 14.21
CA ALA A 242 0.93 -6.37 15.65
C ALA A 242 1.45 -5.02 16.11
N PHE A 243 1.11 -4.61 17.34
CA PHE A 243 1.78 -3.50 18.01
C PHE A 243 3.06 -4.02 18.67
N GLY A 244 4.19 -3.31 18.46
CA GLY A 244 5.51 -3.64 19.03
C GLY A 244 6.59 -3.87 17.99
N PRO A 245 6.39 -4.70 16.94
CA PRO A 245 7.44 -4.99 15.96
C PRO A 245 7.70 -3.89 14.92
N ALA A 246 7.09 -2.72 15.05
CA ALA A 246 7.30 -1.61 14.11
C ALA A 246 8.73 -1.01 14.20
N PRO A 247 9.30 -0.55 13.08
CA PRO A 247 8.74 -0.44 11.73
C PRO A 247 8.96 -1.68 10.86
N GLY A 248 9.10 -2.84 11.43
CA GLY A 248 9.41 -4.07 10.71
C GLY A 248 8.19 -4.84 10.22
N VAL A 249 8.50 -5.87 9.45
CA VAL A 249 7.55 -6.86 8.93
C VAL A 249 7.95 -8.26 9.38
N PHE A 250 7.01 -9.19 9.41
CA PHE A 250 7.25 -10.54 9.91
C PHE A 250 6.53 -11.61 9.08
N SER A 251 7.09 -12.82 9.12
CA SER A 251 6.43 -14.06 8.75
C SER A 251 6.58 -15.04 9.92
N ILE A 252 5.46 -15.50 10.46
CA ILE A 252 5.44 -16.58 11.43
C ILE A 252 5.31 -17.87 10.65
N VAL A 253 6.26 -18.76 10.88
CA VAL A 253 6.38 -20.02 10.15
C VAL A 253 6.40 -21.21 11.09
N LYS A 254 6.06 -22.38 10.57
CA LYS A 254 6.05 -23.65 11.31
C LYS A 254 6.81 -24.71 10.54
N SER A 255 7.51 -25.59 11.26
CA SER A 255 8.07 -26.84 10.73
C SER A 255 7.66 -28.01 11.61
N ASP A 256 7.26 -29.12 10.96
CA ASP A 256 6.98 -30.40 11.60
C ASP A 256 8.14 -31.39 11.44
N SER A 257 9.24 -31.00 10.75
CA SER A 257 10.43 -31.83 10.57
C SER A 257 11.30 -31.81 11.83
N PRO A 258 11.54 -32.93 12.52
CA PRO A 258 12.41 -32.96 13.68
C PRO A 258 13.81 -32.46 13.39
N THR A 259 14.37 -32.79 12.23
CA THR A 259 15.71 -32.35 11.83
C THR A 259 15.79 -30.83 11.64
N VAL A 260 14.74 -30.23 11.03
CA VAL A 260 14.68 -28.77 10.86
C VAL A 260 14.50 -28.08 12.22
N ILE A 261 13.69 -28.66 13.12
CA ILE A 261 13.50 -28.13 14.48
C ILE A 261 14.83 -28.13 15.25
N GLU A 262 15.59 -29.24 15.23
CA GLU A 262 16.91 -29.33 15.84
C GLU A 262 17.90 -28.29 15.26
N GLU A 263 17.87 -28.09 13.95
CA GLU A 263 18.73 -27.09 13.29
C GLU A 263 18.32 -25.65 13.65
N MET A 264 17.02 -25.34 13.69
CA MET A 264 16.52 -24.03 14.08
C MET A 264 16.86 -23.71 15.55
N GLU A 265 16.81 -24.70 16.44
CA GLU A 265 17.25 -24.56 17.84
C GLU A 265 18.75 -24.28 17.93
N TYR A 266 19.57 -25.05 17.18
CA TYR A 266 21.01 -24.83 17.08
C TYR A 266 21.35 -23.40 16.59
N LEU A 267 20.57 -22.89 15.63
CA LEU A 267 20.71 -21.52 15.11
C LEU A 267 20.08 -20.43 16.02
N SER A 268 19.64 -20.80 17.22
CA SER A 268 19.05 -19.88 18.20
C SER A 268 17.75 -19.21 17.75
N MET A 269 16.98 -19.88 16.87
CA MET A 269 15.69 -19.40 16.39
C MET A 269 14.51 -19.76 17.34
N GLY A 270 14.74 -20.58 18.36
CA GLY A 270 13.77 -21.04 19.36
C GLY A 270 13.56 -22.54 19.33
N GLU A 271 12.78 -23.05 20.30
CA GLU A 271 12.53 -24.48 20.49
C GLU A 271 11.52 -25.07 19.48
N GLY A 272 10.85 -24.23 18.72
CA GLY A 272 9.84 -24.61 17.74
C GLY A 272 8.49 -25.08 18.37
N PRO A 273 7.57 -25.59 17.55
CA PRO A 273 7.62 -25.70 16.09
C PRO A 273 7.37 -24.40 15.33
N TYR A 274 7.04 -23.29 16.03
CA TYR A 274 6.74 -21.98 15.49
C TYR A 274 7.95 -21.05 15.60
N TYR A 275 8.22 -20.28 14.53
CA TYR A 275 9.38 -19.38 14.44
C TYR A 275 8.98 -18.03 13.89
N THR A 276 9.70 -16.98 14.31
CA THR A 276 9.55 -15.62 13.79
C THR A 276 10.65 -15.31 12.80
N LEU A 277 10.30 -15.10 11.54
CA LEU A 277 11.16 -14.44 10.57
C LEU A 277 10.82 -12.95 10.60
N TYR A 278 11.82 -12.10 10.81
CA TYR A 278 11.61 -10.68 11.04
C TYR A 278 12.60 -9.82 10.27
N ARG A 279 12.07 -8.84 9.54
CA ARG A 279 12.85 -7.79 8.93
C ARG A 279 12.56 -6.47 9.65
N PRO A 280 13.56 -5.85 10.35
CA PRO A 280 13.33 -4.72 11.25
C PRO A 280 13.08 -3.37 10.57
N TYR A 281 12.96 -3.35 9.24
CA TYR A 281 12.78 -2.14 8.45
C TYR A 281 12.06 -2.42 7.14
N HIS A 282 11.45 -1.38 6.61
CA HIS A 282 11.03 -1.22 5.22
C HIS A 282 11.41 0.21 4.79
N LEU A 283 11.89 0.41 3.57
CA LEU A 283 12.47 1.67 3.14
C LEU A 283 11.82 2.13 1.82
N ALA A 284 10.52 2.48 1.87
CA ALA A 284 9.66 2.70 0.71
C ALA A 284 10.34 3.48 -0.45
N SER A 285 10.77 4.72 -0.23
CA SER A 285 11.40 5.53 -1.28
C SER A 285 12.80 5.03 -1.69
N VAL A 286 13.51 4.34 -0.80
CA VAL A 286 14.89 3.88 -1.03
C VAL A 286 14.93 2.56 -1.79
N GLU A 287 14.01 1.65 -1.49
CA GLU A 287 13.92 0.35 -2.14
C GLU A 287 13.09 0.37 -3.43
N ALA A 288 12.20 1.35 -3.59
CA ALA A 288 11.32 1.44 -4.75
C ALA A 288 12.03 1.25 -6.09
N PRO A 289 13.24 1.80 -6.33
CA PRO A 289 13.95 1.59 -7.60
C PRO A 289 14.21 0.11 -7.96
N ARG A 290 14.22 -0.81 -6.98
CA ARG A 290 14.32 -2.26 -7.26
C ARG A 290 13.18 -2.74 -8.16
N SER A 291 11.99 -2.15 -8.02
CA SER A 291 10.83 -2.49 -8.84
C SER A 291 11.06 -2.27 -10.34
N VAL A 292 11.89 -1.27 -10.71
CA VAL A 292 12.27 -1.06 -12.12
C VAL A 292 13.03 -2.27 -12.66
N GLY A 293 14.02 -2.75 -11.89
CA GLY A 293 14.77 -3.94 -12.30
C GLY A 293 13.88 -5.18 -12.43
N MET A 294 12.96 -5.38 -11.48
CA MET A 294 12.00 -6.48 -11.53
C MET A 294 11.08 -6.38 -12.75
N ALA A 295 10.52 -5.19 -13.01
CA ALA A 295 9.62 -4.98 -14.14
C ALA A 295 10.33 -5.08 -15.49
N ILE A 296 11.48 -4.43 -15.68
CA ILE A 296 12.16 -4.33 -16.98
C ILE A 296 13.01 -5.56 -17.29
N ILE A 297 13.70 -6.14 -16.29
CA ILE A 297 14.64 -7.26 -16.52
C ILE A 297 13.93 -8.60 -16.38
N ASN A 298 13.11 -8.75 -15.34
CA ASN A 298 12.46 -10.03 -15.04
C ASN A 298 11.04 -10.12 -15.59
N ASN A 299 10.42 -8.99 -15.96
CA ASN A 299 9.00 -8.88 -16.29
C ASN A 299 8.08 -9.41 -15.17
N GLU A 300 8.45 -9.10 -13.92
CA GLU A 300 7.77 -9.59 -12.71
C GLU A 300 7.34 -8.45 -11.80
N PRO A 301 6.13 -8.50 -11.21
CA PRO A 301 5.71 -7.56 -10.18
C PRO A 301 6.31 -7.93 -8.81
N GLY A 302 6.64 -6.94 -8.00
CA GLY A 302 6.95 -7.12 -6.58
C GLY A 302 5.73 -7.62 -5.80
N LEU A 303 4.62 -6.92 -5.93
CA LEU A 303 3.29 -7.32 -5.44
C LEU A 303 2.23 -6.78 -6.38
N GLN A 304 1.31 -7.63 -6.80
CA GLN A 304 0.05 -7.24 -7.47
C GLN A 304 -1.08 -8.12 -6.97
N PRO A 305 -2.32 -7.64 -6.91
CA PRO A 305 -3.45 -8.45 -6.48
C PRO A 305 -3.68 -9.61 -7.46
N LYS A 306 -3.84 -10.82 -6.92
CA LYS A 306 -4.15 -12.05 -7.63
C LYS A 306 -5.59 -12.47 -7.43
N THR A 307 -6.18 -12.06 -6.32
CA THR A 307 -7.52 -12.42 -5.86
C THR A 307 -8.16 -11.22 -5.18
N TRP A 308 -9.47 -11.30 -5.00
CA TRP A 308 -10.23 -10.35 -4.18
C TRP A 308 -10.88 -11.10 -3.02
N ILE A 309 -10.11 -11.34 -1.97
CA ILE A 309 -10.55 -12.06 -0.75
C ILE A 309 -10.70 -11.14 0.45
N SER A 310 -10.13 -9.95 0.36
CA SER A 310 -10.21 -8.91 1.40
C SER A 310 -10.55 -7.56 0.79
N GLU A 311 -11.29 -6.72 1.54
CA GLU A 311 -11.73 -5.39 1.16
C GLU A 311 -11.53 -4.41 2.32
N VAL A 312 -11.25 -3.14 2.04
CA VAL A 312 -11.25 -2.10 3.07
C VAL A 312 -12.56 -1.34 3.01
N VAL A 313 -13.36 -1.48 4.04
CA VAL A 313 -14.66 -0.82 4.20
C VAL A 313 -14.49 0.48 4.98
N GLY A 314 -15.17 1.54 4.54
CA GLY A 314 -15.22 2.80 5.28
C GLY A 314 -16.16 2.75 6.48
N HIS A 315 -15.70 3.26 7.62
CA HIS A 315 -16.47 3.45 8.84
C HIS A 315 -16.55 4.92 9.20
N ALA A 316 -17.65 5.36 9.78
CA ALA A 316 -17.85 6.75 10.17
C ALA A 316 -17.03 7.11 11.42
N LYS A 317 -16.21 8.20 11.37
CA LYS A 317 -15.48 8.73 12.54
C LYS A 317 -16.38 9.45 13.55
N LYS A 318 -17.47 10.01 13.07
CA LYS A 318 -18.49 10.77 13.81
C LYS A 318 -19.87 10.43 13.27
N ASP A 319 -20.91 10.89 13.92
CA ASP A 319 -22.24 10.90 13.30
C ASP A 319 -22.19 11.74 12.00
N LEU A 320 -22.60 11.15 10.89
CA LEU A 320 -22.66 11.81 9.58
C LEU A 320 -24.12 12.07 9.23
N GLU A 321 -24.48 13.34 9.05
CA GLU A 321 -25.84 13.77 8.76
C GLU A 321 -26.13 13.73 7.25
N PRO A 322 -27.40 13.54 6.85
CA PRO A 322 -27.79 13.62 5.44
C PRO A 322 -27.35 14.94 4.81
N GLY A 323 -26.74 14.88 3.63
CA GLY A 323 -26.19 16.03 2.91
C GLY A 323 -24.71 16.34 3.21
N GLU A 324 -24.09 15.69 4.21
CA GLU A 324 -22.65 15.83 4.42
C GLU A 324 -21.87 15.16 3.29
N THR A 325 -20.76 15.77 2.88
CA THR A 325 -19.80 15.19 1.93
C THR A 325 -18.72 14.43 2.68
N ILE A 326 -18.38 13.23 2.19
CA ILE A 326 -17.29 12.41 2.74
C ILE A 326 -15.95 12.90 2.16
N ASP A 327 -14.99 13.17 3.03
CA ASP A 327 -13.71 13.83 2.67
C ASP A 327 -12.53 12.89 2.41
N GLY A 328 -12.78 11.59 2.34
CA GLY A 328 -11.79 10.58 1.97
C GLY A 328 -10.82 10.17 3.08
N ILE A 329 -9.80 9.40 2.68
CA ILE A 329 -8.86 8.70 3.58
C ILE A 329 -8.05 9.68 4.44
N GLY A 330 -8.00 9.44 5.75
CA GLY A 330 -7.29 10.28 6.71
C GLY A 330 -7.97 11.62 6.99
N GLY A 331 -9.21 11.82 6.53
CA GLY A 331 -10.00 13.01 6.76
C GLY A 331 -10.76 13.01 8.08
N PHE A 332 -11.89 13.75 8.09
CA PHE A 332 -12.72 13.98 9.27
C PHE A 332 -13.94 13.05 9.35
N SER A 333 -14.32 12.44 8.22
CA SER A 333 -15.60 11.72 8.09
C SER A 333 -15.46 10.23 8.25
N SER A 334 -14.38 9.60 7.76
CA SER A 334 -14.28 8.15 7.72
C SER A 334 -12.87 7.61 8.02
N TYR A 335 -12.81 6.33 8.42
CA TYR A 335 -11.61 5.53 8.57
C TYR A 335 -11.83 4.15 7.96
N GLY A 336 -10.75 3.43 7.63
CA GLY A 336 -10.80 2.13 6.99
C GLY A 336 -10.74 0.97 7.97
N VAL A 337 -11.52 -0.08 7.71
CA VAL A 337 -11.44 -1.36 8.40
C VAL A 337 -11.36 -2.47 7.36
N ALA A 338 -10.41 -3.38 7.51
CA ALA A 338 -10.24 -4.51 6.60
C ALA A 338 -11.26 -5.63 6.91
N TYR A 339 -11.89 -6.14 5.86
CA TYR A 339 -12.92 -7.18 5.92
C TYR A 339 -12.54 -8.36 5.03
N PRO A 340 -12.83 -9.61 5.45
CA PRO A 340 -13.04 -10.68 4.47
C PRO A 340 -14.14 -10.26 3.48
N VAL A 341 -13.97 -10.52 2.18
CA VAL A 341 -14.96 -10.11 1.15
C VAL A 341 -16.35 -10.70 1.44
N SER A 342 -16.43 -11.91 2.01
CA SER A 342 -17.70 -12.50 2.43
C SER A 342 -18.53 -11.59 3.33
N ASP A 343 -17.86 -10.81 4.17
CA ASP A 343 -18.45 -9.98 5.22
C ASP A 343 -18.63 -8.51 4.80
N SER A 344 -18.07 -8.12 3.64
CA SER A 344 -18.15 -6.74 3.11
C SER A 344 -19.34 -6.49 2.18
N LYS A 345 -20.18 -7.47 1.93
CA LYS A 345 -21.28 -7.37 0.95
C LYS A 345 -22.23 -6.22 1.26
N GLY A 346 -22.38 -5.30 0.31
CA GLY A 346 -23.25 -4.11 0.44
C GLY A 346 -22.64 -2.97 1.25
N LEU A 347 -21.40 -3.15 1.73
CA LEU A 347 -20.62 -2.09 2.38
C LEU A 347 -19.78 -1.32 1.33
N ALA A 348 -19.47 -0.07 1.63
CA ALA A 348 -18.79 0.81 0.70
C ALA A 348 -17.26 0.68 0.84
N PRO A 349 -16.55 0.37 -0.27
CA PRO A 349 -15.09 0.41 -0.28
C PRO A 349 -14.56 1.80 0.09
N LEU A 350 -13.56 1.85 0.96
CA LEU A 350 -12.99 3.10 1.46
C LEU A 350 -12.49 4.01 0.34
N GLY A 351 -11.83 3.44 -0.68
CA GLY A 351 -11.28 4.20 -1.80
C GLY A 351 -12.31 4.86 -2.72
N LEU A 352 -13.59 4.50 -2.60
CA LEU A 352 -14.70 5.06 -3.40
C LEU A 352 -15.53 6.10 -2.64
N LEU A 353 -15.21 6.41 -1.38
CA LEU A 353 -16.03 7.26 -0.54
C LEU A 353 -15.83 8.76 -0.78
N GLU A 354 -14.62 9.19 -1.21
CA GLU A 354 -14.27 10.60 -1.34
C GLU A 354 -15.20 11.32 -2.34
N GLY A 355 -15.77 12.45 -1.92
CA GLY A 355 -16.73 13.22 -2.70
C GLY A 355 -18.17 12.68 -2.65
N GLY A 356 -18.39 11.53 -2.04
CA GLY A 356 -19.73 10.97 -1.84
C GLY A 356 -20.56 11.78 -0.86
N THR A 357 -21.87 11.82 -1.07
CA THR A 357 -22.82 12.55 -0.21
C THR A 357 -23.64 11.55 0.62
N VAL A 358 -23.71 11.79 1.92
CA VAL A 358 -24.51 10.99 2.86
C VAL A 358 -26.00 11.17 2.58
N SER A 359 -26.73 10.07 2.37
CA SER A 359 -28.18 10.08 2.07
C SER A 359 -29.05 9.86 3.31
N LYS A 360 -28.53 9.19 4.34
CA LYS A 360 -29.18 8.92 5.61
C LYS A 360 -28.17 8.99 6.74
N LEU A 361 -28.66 9.31 7.95
CA LEU A 361 -27.79 9.33 9.16
C LEU A 361 -26.98 8.05 9.29
N ILE A 362 -25.66 8.20 9.46
CA ILE A 362 -24.72 7.11 9.76
C ILE A 362 -24.11 7.41 11.13
N LYS A 363 -24.19 6.47 12.07
CA LYS A 363 -23.67 6.66 13.41
C LYS A 363 -22.14 6.47 13.45
N ALA A 364 -21.50 7.18 14.39
CA ALA A 364 -20.08 7.02 14.66
C ALA A 364 -19.74 5.56 14.95
N GLY A 365 -18.73 5.03 14.26
CA GLY A 365 -18.29 3.64 14.36
C GLY A 365 -19.02 2.67 13.42
N ASP A 366 -20.15 3.03 12.85
CA ASP A 366 -20.88 2.16 11.92
C ASP A 366 -20.15 2.07 10.55
N PRO A 367 -20.22 0.91 9.89
CA PRO A 367 -19.76 0.78 8.51
C PRO A 367 -20.67 1.57 7.58
N ILE A 368 -20.06 2.19 6.57
CA ILE A 368 -20.80 2.92 5.53
C ILE A 368 -21.30 1.91 4.50
N SER A 369 -22.62 1.83 4.35
CA SER A 369 -23.25 0.97 3.34
C SER A 369 -23.38 1.73 2.01
N CYS A 370 -23.31 1.02 0.89
CA CYS A 370 -23.55 1.55 -0.45
C CYS A 370 -24.94 2.21 -0.62
N LEU A 371 -25.89 1.91 0.27
CA LEU A 371 -27.23 2.54 0.28
C LEU A 371 -27.31 3.79 1.13
N LEU A 372 -26.28 4.12 1.92
CA LEU A 372 -26.27 5.24 2.86
C LEU A 372 -25.53 6.46 2.32
N TYR A 373 -24.90 6.35 1.14
CA TYR A 373 -24.29 7.48 0.45
C TYR A 373 -24.53 7.41 -1.05
N THR A 374 -24.36 8.56 -1.75
CA THR A 374 -24.36 8.66 -3.20
C THR A 374 -23.00 9.18 -3.66
N SER A 375 -22.42 8.55 -4.67
CA SER A 375 -21.20 9.03 -5.32
C SER A 375 -21.56 9.94 -6.49
N PRO A 376 -20.74 10.95 -6.83
CA PRO A 376 -20.91 11.69 -8.08
C PRO A 376 -20.93 10.74 -9.27
N SER A 377 -21.88 10.94 -10.17
CA SER A 377 -21.92 10.16 -11.40
C SER A 377 -20.82 10.64 -12.35
N PRO A 378 -20.11 9.76 -13.07
CA PRO A 378 -19.21 10.18 -14.15
C PRO A 378 -19.93 10.95 -15.29
N ARG A 379 -21.25 11.05 -15.24
CA ARG A 379 -22.07 11.74 -16.24
C ARG A 379 -22.55 13.11 -15.77
N ASP A 380 -22.33 13.48 -14.51
CA ASP A 380 -22.62 14.77 -13.93
C ASP A 380 -21.34 15.65 -13.92
#